data_9c87264a8f89d9682b9c7833928c99ff
#
_entry.id   9c87264a8f89d9682b9c7833928c99ff
#
_cell.length_a   1.000
_cell.length_b   1.000
_cell.length_c   1.000
_cell.angle_alpha   90.00
_cell.angle_beta   90.00
_cell.angle_gamma   90.00
#
_symmetry.space_group_name_H-M   'P 1'
#
loop_
_entity.id
_entity.type
_entity.pdbx_description
1 polymer ?
#
loop_
_entity_poly.entity_id
_entity_poly.type
_entity_poly.pdbx_seq_one_letter_code
_entity_poly.pdbx_strand_id
1 'polypeptide(L)'
;MDMQPNARQRELIDRARELAMDCFAARAADLDRTAQFPFEDFDDLREAGFLGLCVPEEFGGLGADLETYCLVSEQLSQGNASTALTYNMHCFTMLMMGEMADAHDMDAEVRARHAALRERNFREVVEKGVTYGQPHSEPIEEGETDTAFTVGGRRFGTVADKVDGGYRLNG
;
A
#
# COMPACT_ATOMS: atom_id res chain seq x y z
N MET A 1 -23.85 -12.21 -3.07
CA MET A 1 -22.57 -12.19 -3.83
C MET A 1 -21.87 -13.48 -3.47
N ASP A 2 -21.63 -14.36 -4.42
CA ASP A 2 -20.91 -15.61 -4.16
C ASP A 2 -19.41 -15.29 -4.19
N MET A 3 -18.81 -15.20 -3.02
CA MET A 3 -17.39 -14.87 -2.82
C MET A 3 -16.50 -16.11 -3.02
N GLN A 4 -16.74 -16.89 -4.08
CA GLN A 4 -15.92 -18.06 -4.40
C GLN A 4 -14.66 -17.63 -5.17
N PRO A 5 -13.47 -17.68 -4.55
CA PRO A 5 -12.26 -17.27 -5.23
C PRO A 5 -12.02 -18.10 -6.50
N ASN A 6 -11.60 -17.45 -7.58
CA ASN A 6 -11.15 -18.10 -8.79
C ASN A 6 -9.79 -18.83 -8.58
N ALA A 7 -9.28 -19.54 -9.57
CA ALA A 7 -8.05 -20.33 -9.43
C ALA A 7 -6.82 -19.46 -9.11
N ARG A 8 -6.71 -18.27 -9.72
CA ARG A 8 -5.62 -17.31 -9.49
C ARG A 8 -5.69 -16.72 -8.09
N GLN A 9 -6.90 -16.35 -7.66
CA GLN A 9 -7.12 -15.83 -6.31
C GLN A 9 -6.77 -16.88 -5.25
N ARG A 10 -7.17 -18.16 -5.46
CA ARG A 10 -6.82 -19.26 -4.53
C ARG A 10 -5.30 -19.43 -4.40
N GLU A 11 -4.56 -19.40 -5.50
CA GLU A 11 -3.10 -19.46 -5.47
C GLU A 11 -2.50 -18.36 -4.60
N LEU A 12 -2.93 -17.10 -4.77
CA LEU A 12 -2.45 -15.96 -4.00
C LEU A 12 -2.86 -16.05 -2.52
N ILE A 13 -4.08 -16.49 -2.23
CA ILE A 13 -4.59 -16.73 -0.88
C ILE A 13 -3.74 -17.78 -0.15
N ASP A 14 -3.46 -18.91 -0.81
CA ASP A 14 -2.69 -20.00 -0.20
C ASP A 14 -1.25 -19.57 0.09
N ARG A 15 -0.59 -18.87 -0.84
CA ARG A 15 0.74 -18.29 -0.63
C ARG A 15 0.76 -17.26 0.51
N ALA A 16 -0.27 -16.42 0.60
CA ALA A 16 -0.39 -15.44 1.68
C ALA A 16 -0.58 -16.11 3.04
N ARG A 17 -1.35 -17.21 3.09
CA ARG A 17 -1.55 -18.00 4.30
C ARG A 17 -0.25 -18.66 4.77
N GLU A 18 0.50 -19.27 3.84
CA GLU A 18 1.81 -19.86 4.15
C GLU A 18 2.74 -18.80 4.74
N LEU A 19 2.87 -17.63 4.09
CA LEU A 19 3.70 -16.54 4.57
C LEU A 19 3.28 -16.05 5.97
N ALA A 20 1.97 -15.90 6.19
CA ALA A 20 1.41 -15.48 7.47
C ALA A 20 1.73 -16.47 8.59
N MET A 21 1.52 -17.76 8.36
CA MET A 21 1.64 -18.79 9.40
C MET A 21 3.08 -19.22 9.63
N ASP A 22 3.90 -19.29 8.60
CA ASP A 22 5.27 -19.79 8.69
C ASP A 22 6.28 -18.70 9.08
N CYS A 23 5.97 -17.43 8.76
CA CYS A 23 6.87 -16.31 8.99
C CYS A 23 6.30 -15.30 10.01
N PHE A 24 5.17 -14.66 9.72
CA PHE A 24 4.69 -13.51 10.49
C PHE A 24 4.23 -13.87 11.90
N ALA A 25 3.51 -15.00 12.05
CA ALA A 25 2.96 -15.41 13.34
C ALA A 25 4.03 -15.58 14.42
N ALA A 26 5.21 -16.07 14.04
CA ALA A 26 6.33 -16.27 14.96
C ALA A 26 6.91 -14.96 15.51
N ARG A 27 6.80 -13.86 14.76
CA ARG A 27 7.36 -12.55 15.09
C ARG A 27 6.34 -11.58 15.70
N ALA A 28 5.04 -11.85 15.52
CA ALA A 28 3.96 -10.92 15.84
C ALA A 28 4.01 -10.41 17.30
N ALA A 29 4.17 -11.30 18.27
CA ALA A 29 4.20 -10.95 19.69
C ALA A 29 5.40 -10.07 20.05
N ASP A 30 6.56 -10.28 19.44
CA ASP A 30 7.75 -9.48 19.69
C ASP A 30 7.65 -8.09 19.05
N LEU A 31 7.15 -8.03 17.84
CA LEU A 31 6.87 -6.76 17.13
C LEU A 31 5.87 -5.89 17.90
N ASP A 32 4.79 -6.50 18.42
CA ASP A 32 3.81 -5.80 19.25
C ASP A 32 4.44 -5.24 20.54
N ARG A 33 5.22 -6.06 21.23
CA ARG A 33 5.89 -5.67 22.47
C ARG A 33 6.95 -4.56 22.28
N THR A 34 7.66 -4.57 21.15
CA THR A 34 8.76 -3.62 20.88
C THR A 34 8.33 -2.40 20.08
N ALA A 35 7.10 -2.40 19.54
CA ALA A 35 6.59 -1.37 18.66
C ALA A 35 7.52 -1.04 17.46
N GLN A 36 8.25 -2.05 16.96
CA GLN A 36 9.15 -1.90 15.84
C GLN A 36 8.41 -2.07 14.51
N PHE A 37 8.93 -1.41 13.48
CA PHE A 37 8.46 -1.65 12.12
C PHE A 37 8.81 -3.09 11.70
N PRO A 38 7.90 -3.85 11.06
CA PRO A 38 8.09 -5.26 10.74
C PRO A 38 8.99 -5.46 9.50
N PHE A 39 10.26 -5.08 9.58
CA PHE A 39 11.20 -5.14 8.45
C PHE A 39 11.31 -6.54 7.84
N GLU A 40 11.43 -7.59 8.68
CA GLU A 40 11.54 -8.96 8.20
C GLU A 40 10.27 -9.43 7.49
N ASP A 41 9.08 -9.04 7.96
CA ASP A 41 7.81 -9.35 7.28
C ASP A 41 7.75 -8.67 5.90
N PHE A 42 8.27 -7.45 5.78
CA PHE A 42 8.36 -6.75 4.50
C PHE A 42 9.42 -7.34 3.56
N ASP A 43 10.50 -7.88 4.10
CA ASP A 43 11.48 -8.64 3.32
C ASP A 43 10.86 -9.93 2.76
N ASP A 44 10.11 -10.67 3.59
CA ASP A 44 9.37 -11.85 3.16
C ASP A 44 8.31 -11.51 2.09
N LEU A 45 7.55 -10.41 2.26
CA LEU A 45 6.60 -9.92 1.24
C LEU A 45 7.31 -9.60 -0.08
N ARG A 46 8.50 -8.99 -0.02
CA ARG A 46 9.31 -8.69 -1.20
C ARG A 46 9.75 -9.97 -1.91
N GLU A 47 10.32 -10.93 -1.17
CA GLU A 47 10.82 -12.19 -1.70
C GLU A 47 9.69 -13.03 -2.32
N ALA A 48 8.52 -13.01 -1.73
CA ALA A 48 7.31 -13.63 -2.27
C ALA A 48 6.69 -12.86 -3.44
N GLY A 49 7.20 -11.68 -3.82
CA GLY A 49 6.66 -10.83 -4.89
C GLY A 49 5.40 -10.07 -4.52
N PHE A 50 4.99 -10.11 -3.25
CA PHE A 50 3.76 -9.47 -2.80
C PHE A 50 3.85 -7.94 -2.75
N LEU A 51 5.03 -7.32 -2.73
CA LEU A 51 5.11 -5.86 -2.92
C LEU A 51 4.54 -5.44 -4.27
N GLY A 52 4.62 -6.30 -5.30
CA GLY A 52 3.97 -6.11 -6.59
C GLY A 52 2.52 -6.61 -6.67
N LEU A 53 1.85 -6.96 -5.56
CA LEU A 53 0.51 -7.58 -5.59
C LEU A 53 -0.48 -6.80 -6.46
N CYS A 54 -0.62 -5.50 -6.22
CA CYS A 54 -1.55 -4.62 -6.92
C CYS A 54 -0.92 -3.85 -8.09
N VAL A 55 0.33 -4.15 -8.43
CA VAL A 55 0.97 -3.63 -9.64
C VAL A 55 0.49 -4.44 -10.85
N PRO A 56 0.06 -3.80 -11.95
CA PRO A 56 -0.38 -4.53 -13.16
C PRO A 56 0.71 -5.45 -13.72
N GLU A 57 0.30 -6.56 -14.32
CA GLU A 57 1.20 -7.59 -14.89
C GLU A 57 2.13 -7.04 -15.98
N GLU A 58 1.66 -6.06 -16.75
CA GLU A 58 2.48 -5.38 -17.78
C GLU A 58 3.71 -4.65 -17.21
N PHE A 59 3.71 -4.33 -15.91
CA PHE A 59 4.85 -3.74 -15.19
C PHE A 59 5.58 -4.77 -14.31
N GLY A 60 5.24 -6.06 -14.43
CA GLY A 60 5.89 -7.15 -13.71
C GLY A 60 5.27 -7.46 -12.34
N GLY A 61 4.11 -6.89 -12.02
CA GLY A 61 3.37 -7.19 -10.80
C GLY A 61 2.47 -8.42 -10.92
N LEU A 62 1.65 -8.64 -9.88
CA LEU A 62 0.71 -9.77 -9.82
C LEU A 62 -0.71 -9.41 -10.31
N GLY A 63 -0.99 -8.14 -10.59
CA GLY A 63 -2.21 -7.66 -11.20
C GLY A 63 -3.47 -7.86 -10.34
N ALA A 64 -3.32 -7.91 -9.02
CA ALA A 64 -4.46 -8.06 -8.13
C ALA A 64 -5.32 -6.80 -8.11
N ASP A 65 -6.62 -6.99 -8.30
CA ASP A 65 -7.64 -5.99 -8.06
C ASP A 65 -7.95 -5.84 -6.56
N LEU A 66 -8.83 -4.91 -6.22
CA LEU A 66 -9.21 -4.65 -4.84
C LEU A 66 -9.80 -5.89 -4.14
N GLU A 67 -10.60 -6.70 -4.84
CA GLU A 67 -11.19 -7.91 -4.28
C GLU A 67 -10.09 -8.93 -3.91
N THR A 68 -9.19 -9.20 -4.83
CA THR A 68 -8.06 -10.11 -4.63
C THR A 68 -7.15 -9.62 -3.51
N TYR A 69 -6.87 -8.31 -3.46
CA TYR A 69 -6.11 -7.70 -2.36
C TYR A 69 -6.78 -7.96 -1.00
N CYS A 70 -8.11 -7.77 -0.89
CA CYS A 70 -8.83 -8.02 0.37
C CYS A 70 -8.70 -9.48 0.83
N LEU A 71 -8.83 -10.44 -0.10
CA LEU A 71 -8.68 -11.86 0.21
C LEU A 71 -7.26 -12.22 0.68
N VAL A 72 -6.25 -11.64 0.05
CA VAL A 72 -4.84 -11.81 0.46
C VAL A 72 -4.58 -11.17 1.83
N SER A 73 -5.04 -9.94 2.02
CA SER A 73 -4.87 -9.20 3.27
C SER A 73 -5.51 -9.89 4.47
N GLU A 74 -6.68 -10.54 4.26
CA GLU A 74 -7.33 -11.37 5.27
C GLU A 74 -6.40 -12.50 5.76
N GLN A 75 -5.70 -13.17 4.85
CA GLN A 75 -4.79 -14.24 5.23
C GLN A 75 -3.54 -13.72 5.94
N LEU A 76 -2.92 -12.66 5.41
CA LEU A 76 -1.73 -12.05 6.04
C LEU A 76 -2.04 -11.58 7.47
N SER A 77 -3.23 -11.03 7.70
CA SER A 77 -3.66 -10.53 9.01
C SER A 77 -3.81 -11.62 10.08
N GLN A 78 -4.02 -12.87 9.69
CA GLN A 78 -4.06 -14.00 10.62
C GLN A 78 -2.70 -14.29 11.25
N GLY A 79 -1.60 -14.00 10.54
CA GLY A 79 -0.26 -14.10 11.09
C GLY A 79 0.14 -12.85 11.89
N ASN A 80 -0.04 -11.67 11.31
CA ASN A 80 0.25 -10.39 11.95
C ASN A 80 -0.64 -9.28 11.38
N ALA A 81 -1.67 -8.89 12.14
CA ALA A 81 -2.61 -7.85 11.72
C ALA A 81 -1.95 -6.47 11.55
N SER A 82 -0.95 -6.14 12.36
CA SER A 82 -0.21 -4.88 12.27
C SER A 82 0.61 -4.79 10.99
N THR A 83 1.27 -5.90 10.61
CA THR A 83 1.98 -5.99 9.32
C THR A 83 1.01 -5.87 8.15
N ALA A 84 -0.12 -6.58 8.18
CA ALA A 84 -1.13 -6.49 7.14
C ALA A 84 -1.72 -5.07 6.99
N LEU A 85 -1.96 -4.37 8.12
CA LEU A 85 -2.42 -2.98 8.11
C LEU A 85 -1.36 -2.02 7.55
N THR A 86 -0.09 -2.21 7.89
CA THR A 86 1.01 -1.40 7.34
C THR A 86 1.18 -1.64 5.84
N TYR A 87 1.10 -2.89 5.42
CA TYR A 87 1.15 -3.30 4.02
C TYR A 87 -0.05 -2.76 3.20
N ASN A 88 -1.22 -2.59 3.83
CA ASN A 88 -2.38 -1.96 3.21
C ASN A 88 -2.06 -0.58 2.63
N MET A 89 -1.29 0.25 3.32
CA MET A 89 -0.93 1.58 2.82
C MET A 89 -0.18 1.50 1.49
N HIS A 90 0.71 0.51 1.35
CA HIS A 90 1.43 0.26 0.11
C HIS A 90 0.50 -0.22 -1.02
N CYS A 91 -0.29 -1.28 -0.78
CA CYS A 91 -1.21 -1.82 -1.78
C CYS A 91 -2.26 -0.81 -2.25
N PHE A 92 -2.83 -0.05 -1.31
CA PHE A 92 -3.80 0.98 -1.65
C PHE A 92 -3.18 2.08 -2.52
N THR A 93 -1.92 2.46 -2.26
CA THR A 93 -1.20 3.39 -3.14
C THR A 93 -1.05 2.85 -4.56
N MET A 94 -0.76 1.56 -4.72
CA MET A 94 -0.67 0.93 -6.05
C MET A 94 -2.01 0.92 -6.76
N LEU A 95 -3.11 0.58 -6.07
CA LEU A 95 -4.47 0.63 -6.62
C LEU A 95 -4.88 2.06 -7.00
N MET A 96 -4.56 3.05 -6.17
CA MET A 96 -4.84 4.47 -6.49
C MET A 96 -4.10 4.95 -7.73
N MET A 97 -2.84 4.59 -7.89
CA MET A 97 -2.03 4.96 -9.07
C MET A 97 -2.46 4.21 -10.33
N GLY A 98 -3.01 3.01 -10.18
CA GLY A 98 -3.50 2.15 -11.25
C GLY A 98 -4.99 2.37 -11.54
N GLU A 99 -5.77 1.38 -11.19
CA GLU A 99 -7.19 1.25 -11.52
C GLU A 99 -8.04 2.47 -11.11
N MET A 100 -7.81 3.02 -9.92
CA MET A 100 -8.60 4.15 -9.44
C MET A 100 -8.32 5.43 -10.22
N ALA A 101 -7.06 5.67 -10.60
CA ALA A 101 -6.69 6.84 -11.40
C ALA A 101 -7.25 6.76 -12.83
N ASP A 102 -7.33 5.57 -13.41
CA ASP A 102 -7.86 5.36 -14.75
C ASP A 102 -9.38 5.67 -14.84
N ALA A 103 -10.09 5.64 -13.71
CA ALA A 103 -11.50 6.01 -13.62
C ALA A 103 -11.73 7.53 -13.66
N HIS A 104 -10.69 8.36 -13.52
CA HIS A 104 -10.82 9.81 -13.55
C HIS A 104 -10.72 10.37 -14.97
N ASP A 105 -11.55 11.38 -15.25
CA ASP A 105 -11.44 12.15 -16.50
C ASP A 105 -10.22 13.08 -16.42
N MET A 106 -9.25 12.83 -17.28
CA MET A 106 -8.01 13.59 -17.38
C MET A 106 -7.83 14.07 -18.82
N ASP A 107 -7.35 15.29 -18.99
CA ASP A 107 -6.90 15.73 -20.32
C ASP A 107 -5.67 14.92 -20.78
N ALA A 108 -5.34 15.00 -22.05
CA ALA A 108 -4.29 14.17 -22.67
C ALA A 108 -2.89 14.43 -22.08
N GLU A 109 -2.58 15.67 -21.70
CA GLU A 109 -1.29 16.03 -21.12
C GLU A 109 -1.15 15.48 -19.70
N VAL A 110 -2.17 15.68 -18.86
CA VAL A 110 -2.22 15.15 -17.49
C VAL A 110 -2.17 13.62 -17.52
N ARG A 111 -2.92 12.97 -18.40
CA ARG A 111 -2.92 11.51 -18.57
C ARG A 111 -1.54 10.98 -18.96
N ALA A 112 -0.86 11.61 -19.92
CA ALA A 112 0.48 11.20 -20.34
C ALA A 112 1.51 11.35 -19.20
N ARG A 113 1.45 12.46 -18.47
CA ARG A 113 2.33 12.70 -17.31
C ARG A 113 2.07 11.68 -16.19
N HIS A 114 0.80 11.41 -15.90
CA HIS A 114 0.42 10.40 -14.92
C HIS A 114 0.90 9.00 -15.31
N ALA A 115 0.72 8.61 -16.58
CA ALA A 115 1.17 7.32 -17.09
C ALA A 115 2.69 7.11 -16.92
N ALA A 116 3.48 8.13 -17.26
CA ALA A 116 4.95 8.06 -17.11
C ALA A 116 5.38 7.96 -15.63
N LEU A 117 4.70 8.69 -14.73
CA LEU A 117 4.96 8.62 -13.29
C LEU A 117 4.59 7.25 -12.72
N ARG A 118 3.43 6.74 -13.10
CA ARG A 118 2.90 5.43 -12.70
C ARG A 118 3.85 4.30 -13.12
N GLU A 119 4.25 4.26 -14.39
CA GLU A 119 5.20 3.26 -14.90
C GLU A 119 6.49 3.26 -14.08
N ARG A 120 7.09 4.42 -13.85
CA ARG A 120 8.31 4.54 -13.04
C ARG A 120 8.11 3.96 -11.65
N ASN A 121 7.03 4.35 -10.96
CA ASN A 121 6.76 3.92 -9.59
C ASN A 121 6.50 2.42 -9.51
N PHE A 122 5.74 1.85 -10.44
CA PHE A 122 5.48 0.41 -10.49
C PHE A 122 6.75 -0.39 -10.73
N ARG A 123 7.63 0.06 -11.66
CA ARG A 123 8.93 -0.60 -11.86
C ARG A 123 9.82 -0.51 -10.63
N GLU A 124 9.85 0.62 -9.92
CA GLU A 124 10.62 0.74 -8.69
C GLU A 124 10.14 -0.20 -7.59
N VAL A 125 8.84 -0.43 -7.48
CA VAL A 125 8.28 -1.45 -6.56
C VAL A 125 8.76 -2.84 -6.94
N VAL A 126 8.58 -3.25 -8.18
CA VAL A 126 8.86 -4.62 -8.62
C VAL A 126 10.36 -4.90 -8.68
N GLU A 127 11.15 -3.96 -9.22
CA GLU A 127 12.58 -4.18 -9.47
C GLU A 127 13.46 -3.90 -8.24
N LYS A 128 13.06 -2.93 -7.40
CA LYS A 128 13.89 -2.45 -6.28
C LYS A 128 13.28 -2.71 -4.90
N GLY A 129 12.02 -3.19 -4.84
CA GLY A 129 11.32 -3.41 -3.57
C GLY A 129 10.97 -2.12 -2.84
N VAL A 130 10.76 -1.01 -3.57
CA VAL A 130 10.32 0.25 -2.96
C VAL A 130 8.94 0.10 -2.36
N THR A 131 8.73 0.58 -1.15
CA THR A 131 7.45 0.61 -0.46
C THR A 131 6.91 2.03 -0.35
N TYR A 132 5.59 2.15 -0.36
CA TYR A 132 4.89 3.43 -0.27
C TYR A 132 4.07 3.49 1.02
N GLY A 133 4.19 4.60 1.73
CA GLY A 133 3.30 4.97 2.82
C GLY A 133 2.33 6.05 2.38
N GLN A 134 1.26 6.23 3.15
CA GLN A 134 0.27 7.29 2.90
C GLN A 134 0.10 8.13 4.17
N PRO A 135 0.74 9.29 4.26
CA PRO A 135 0.57 10.20 5.39
C PRO A 135 -0.76 10.95 5.25
N HIS A 136 -1.85 10.36 5.78
CA HIS A 136 -3.19 10.94 5.70
C HIS A 136 -3.58 11.81 6.90
N SER A 137 -2.79 11.78 7.97
CA SER A 137 -3.10 12.48 9.20
C SER A 137 -1.89 13.24 9.72
N GLU A 138 -2.16 14.36 10.35
CA GLU A 138 -1.18 15.15 11.09
C GLU A 138 -1.59 15.22 12.56
N PRO A 139 -0.64 15.47 13.48
CA PRO A 139 -0.97 15.74 14.88
C PRO A 139 -1.99 16.86 14.97
N ILE A 140 -2.95 16.71 15.88
CA ILE A 140 -3.96 17.70 16.17
C ILE A 140 -3.42 18.63 17.24
N GLU A 141 -3.55 19.95 17.08
CA GLU A 141 -3.23 20.89 18.15
C GLU A 141 -4.17 20.70 19.35
N GLU A 142 -3.65 20.93 20.57
CA GLU A 142 -4.38 20.75 21.81
C GLU A 142 -5.68 21.59 21.80
N GLY A 143 -6.83 20.91 21.90
CA GLY A 143 -8.16 21.53 21.88
C GLY A 143 -8.98 21.33 20.61
N GLU A 144 -8.42 20.77 19.56
CA GLU A 144 -9.16 20.32 18.38
C GLU A 144 -9.65 18.88 18.55
N THR A 145 -10.96 18.69 18.57
CA THR A 145 -11.56 17.36 18.54
C THR A 145 -11.86 16.98 17.12
N ASP A 146 -10.99 16.21 16.48
CA ASP A 146 -11.44 15.54 15.29
C ASP A 146 -10.74 14.21 15.00
N THR A 147 -11.53 13.32 14.44
CA THR A 147 -11.11 12.03 13.93
C THR A 147 -10.51 12.20 12.54
N ALA A 148 -9.46 11.47 12.25
CA ALA A 148 -8.58 11.54 11.08
C ALA A 148 -9.24 11.54 9.69
N PHE A 149 -10.56 11.58 9.58
CA PHE A 149 -11.32 11.45 8.34
C PHE A 149 -12.34 12.57 8.08
N THR A 150 -12.23 13.71 8.70
CA THR A 150 -13.10 14.82 8.30
C THR A 150 -12.65 15.45 6.99
N VAL A 151 -13.29 15.01 5.96
CA VAL A 151 -13.34 15.73 4.67
C VAL A 151 -14.17 17.00 4.91
N GLY A 152 -13.53 18.08 5.22
CA GLY A 152 -14.24 19.36 5.38
C GLY A 152 -13.47 20.38 6.19
N GLY A 153 -12.61 21.13 5.52
CA GLY A 153 -12.14 22.41 6.04
C GLY A 153 -10.90 22.39 6.93
N ARG A 154 -10.27 21.26 7.18
CA ARG A 154 -8.98 21.20 7.86
C ARG A 154 -7.85 21.69 6.96
N ARG A 155 -7.03 22.56 7.50
CA ARG A 155 -5.74 22.91 6.89
C ARG A 155 -4.70 21.95 7.44
N PHE A 156 -4.02 21.24 6.54
CA PHE A 156 -2.78 20.54 6.89
C PHE A 156 -1.73 21.57 7.31
N GLY A 157 -1.01 21.30 8.40
CA GLY A 157 0.12 22.10 8.84
C GLY A 157 1.33 21.90 7.92
N THR A 158 1.45 20.72 7.32
CA THR A 158 2.53 20.41 6.39
C THR A 158 2.42 21.24 5.10
N VAL A 159 3.47 21.98 4.80
CA VAL A 159 3.60 22.82 3.60
C VAL A 159 4.70 22.27 2.70
N ALA A 160 4.44 22.24 1.41
CA ALA A 160 5.42 21.85 0.38
C ALA A 160 5.87 23.09 -0.42
N ASP A 161 7.03 23.64 -0.07
CA ASP A 161 7.62 24.75 -0.79
C ASP A 161 8.38 24.25 -2.02
N LYS A 162 8.08 24.78 -3.19
CA LYS A 162 8.81 24.44 -4.41
C LYS A 162 10.21 25.05 -4.38
N VAL A 163 11.21 24.19 -4.59
CA VAL A 163 12.64 24.59 -4.67
C VAL A 163 13.26 24.02 -5.94
N ASP A 164 14.50 24.44 -6.26
CA ASP A 164 15.25 23.84 -7.37
C ASP A 164 15.44 22.34 -7.15
N GLY A 165 14.99 21.55 -8.13
CA GLY A 165 15.10 20.10 -8.12
C GLY A 165 14.03 19.35 -7.33
N GLY A 166 13.01 20.03 -6.75
CA GLY A 166 11.95 19.35 -6.01
C GLY A 166 11.12 20.21 -5.09
N TYR A 167 10.83 19.69 -3.90
CA TYR A 167 10.05 20.36 -2.86
C TYR A 167 10.74 20.21 -1.50
N ARG A 168 10.63 21.23 -0.66
CA ARG A 168 10.95 21.18 0.76
C ARG A 168 9.65 21.01 1.54
N LEU A 169 9.58 19.95 2.34
CA LEU A 169 8.44 19.70 3.22
C LEU A 169 8.74 20.28 4.60
N ASN A 170 7.79 21.03 5.16
CA ASN A 170 7.81 21.60 6.51
C ASN A 170 6.46 21.30 7.17
N GLY A 171 6.49 20.67 8.36
CA GLY A 171 5.31 20.30 9.12
C GLY A 171 5.69 19.52 10.37
#